data_d2d3bd92b7692e793c0e700ca08e5348
#
_entry.id   d2d3bd92b7692e793c0e700ca08e5348
#
_cell.length_a   1.000
_cell.length_b   1.000
_cell.length_c   1.000
_cell.angle_alpha   90.00
_cell.angle_beta   90.00
_cell.angle_gamma   90.00
#
_symmetry.space_group_name_H-M   'P 1'
#
loop_
_entity.id
_entity.type
_entity.pdbx_description
1 polymer ?
#
loop_
_entity_poly.entity_id
_entity_poly.type
_entity_poly.pdbx_seq_one_letter_code
_entity_poly.pdbx_strand_id
1 'polypeptide(L)'
;MPTLARFTAAALLLTLAACADSSATPPTTTPATATPPATGSATPGTASPPPPTASTSTPSAGPQAADGNDLAACKDGDCEVDIKTDDRIAIDKRFGVERLTISSLDADEVRVTLLGSSGGLRVEGMNVSVSGNCVNGRCRDEGNLSLAPGQPGQINDLRVEVTYLTDDRAILRLSPE
;
A
#
# COMPACT_ATOMS: atom_id res chain seq x y z
N MET A 1 23.28 -51.28 9.50
CA MET A 1 24.46 -50.77 8.78
C MET A 1 24.28 -49.26 8.61
N PRO A 2 25.02 -48.42 9.31
CA PRO A 2 24.87 -46.97 9.24
C PRO A 2 25.79 -46.36 8.17
N THR A 3 25.23 -45.62 7.27
CA THR A 3 25.95 -44.88 6.21
C THR A 3 26.31 -43.49 6.73
N LEU A 4 27.62 -43.24 6.92
CA LEU A 4 28.16 -41.92 7.29
C LEU A 4 28.07 -40.97 6.09
N ALA A 5 27.33 -39.86 6.20
CA ALA A 5 27.34 -38.75 5.27
C ALA A 5 28.42 -37.73 5.68
N ARG A 6 29.36 -37.47 4.75
CA ARG A 6 30.45 -36.49 4.90
C ARG A 6 29.93 -35.07 4.66
N PHE A 7 30.10 -34.20 5.65
CA PHE A 7 29.88 -32.75 5.50
C PHE A 7 31.14 -32.09 4.93
N THR A 8 31.01 -31.51 3.77
CA THR A 8 32.03 -30.61 3.18
C THR A 8 31.69 -29.17 3.59
N ALA A 9 32.57 -28.57 4.38
CA ALA A 9 32.51 -27.15 4.76
C ALA A 9 33.04 -26.30 3.59
N ALA A 10 32.21 -25.45 3.02
CA ALA A 10 32.59 -24.40 2.06
C ALA A 10 32.75 -23.06 2.80
N ALA A 11 33.99 -22.57 2.85
CA ALA A 11 34.32 -21.26 3.40
C ALA A 11 33.93 -20.15 2.39
N LEU A 12 33.09 -19.23 2.78
CA LEU A 12 32.67 -18.08 1.98
C LEU A 12 33.40 -16.82 2.47
N LEU A 13 34.20 -16.24 1.56
CA LEU A 13 34.96 -15.00 1.75
C LEU A 13 34.00 -13.78 1.76
N LEU A 14 34.07 -13.00 2.85
CA LEU A 14 33.41 -11.68 2.94
C LEU A 14 34.21 -10.64 2.15
N THR A 15 33.58 -10.00 1.19
CA THR A 15 34.04 -8.76 0.58
C THR A 15 33.25 -7.60 1.20
N LEU A 16 33.96 -6.71 1.93
CA LEU A 16 33.44 -5.42 2.40
C LEU A 16 33.45 -4.44 1.22
N ALA A 17 32.28 -3.93 0.82
CA ALA A 17 32.13 -2.77 -0.03
C ALA A 17 31.84 -1.54 0.84
N ALA A 18 32.75 -0.58 0.82
CA ALA A 18 32.60 0.74 1.47
C ALA A 18 31.68 1.62 0.60
N CYS A 19 30.59 2.11 1.17
CA CYS A 19 29.73 3.13 0.56
C CYS A 19 30.21 4.50 0.99
N ALA A 20 30.52 5.36 0.01
CA ALA A 20 30.89 6.75 0.16
C ALA A 20 29.67 7.63 0.45
N ASP A 21 29.83 8.52 1.46
CA ASP A 21 28.93 9.62 1.79
C ASP A 21 28.84 10.62 0.61
N SER A 22 27.63 10.89 0.14
CA SER A 22 27.33 12.01 -0.72
C SER A 22 26.46 13.01 0.03
N SER A 23 27.10 13.99 0.64
CA SER A 23 26.47 15.17 1.24
C SER A 23 25.92 16.08 0.14
N ALA A 24 24.61 16.13 -0.03
CA ALA A 24 23.93 17.11 -0.87
C ALA A 24 23.50 18.32 -0.03
N THR A 25 24.08 19.47 -0.35
CA THR A 25 23.75 20.78 0.22
C THR A 25 22.42 21.28 -0.35
N PRO A 26 21.47 21.78 0.47
CA PRO A 26 20.23 22.36 -0.04
C PRO A 26 20.46 23.79 -0.58
N PRO A 27 19.80 24.19 -1.68
CA PRO A 27 19.85 25.55 -2.17
C PRO A 27 19.00 26.50 -1.31
N THR A 28 19.64 27.57 -0.86
CA THR A 28 19.02 28.72 -0.18
C THR A 28 18.23 29.55 -1.20
N THR A 29 16.90 29.62 -1.08
CA THR A 29 16.07 30.56 -1.83
C THR A 29 15.79 31.80 -0.99
N THR A 30 16.27 32.94 -1.49
CA THR A 30 16.07 34.30 -0.97
C THR A 30 14.61 34.75 -1.22
N PRO A 31 13.90 35.36 -0.26
CA PRO A 31 12.58 35.93 -0.50
C PRO A 31 12.70 37.30 -1.20
N ALA A 32 12.02 37.43 -2.33
CA ALA A 32 11.81 38.68 -3.03
C ALA A 32 10.68 39.48 -2.40
N THR A 33 11.01 40.66 -1.91
CA THR A 33 10.09 41.70 -1.45
C THR A 33 9.34 42.29 -2.64
N ALA A 34 8.04 42.21 -2.68
CA ALA A 34 7.20 42.94 -3.63
C ALA A 34 6.39 44.02 -2.92
N THR A 35 6.61 45.24 -3.33
CA THR A 35 5.94 46.48 -2.97
C THR A 35 4.53 46.54 -3.53
N PRO A 36 3.53 47.08 -2.80
CA PRO A 36 2.18 47.24 -3.32
C PRO A 36 1.99 48.56 -4.12
N PRO A 37 1.25 48.58 -5.17
CA PRO A 37 0.70 49.83 -5.69
C PRO A 37 -0.82 49.97 -5.57
N ALA A 38 -1.15 51.16 -5.08
CA ALA A 38 -2.24 52.01 -5.51
C ALA A 38 -3.69 51.53 -5.62
N THR A 39 -4.44 52.14 -4.75
CA THR A 39 -5.84 52.55 -4.74
C THR A 39 -6.44 52.83 -6.13
N GLY A 40 -7.44 52.05 -6.49
CA GLY A 40 -8.37 52.34 -7.58
C GLY A 40 -9.81 52.16 -7.09
N SER A 41 -10.48 53.28 -6.81
CA SER A 41 -11.93 53.32 -6.60
C SER A 41 -12.64 52.93 -7.90
N ALA A 42 -13.46 51.92 -7.86
CA ALA A 42 -14.44 51.65 -8.92
C ALA A 42 -15.77 51.18 -8.31
N THR A 43 -16.80 51.83 -8.72
CA THR A 43 -18.22 51.78 -8.52
C THR A 43 -18.83 50.37 -8.42
N PRO A 44 -19.85 50.13 -7.55
CA PRO A 44 -20.51 48.85 -7.45
C PRO A 44 -21.44 48.58 -8.63
N GLY A 45 -20.96 47.74 -9.54
CA GLY A 45 -21.82 47.11 -10.54
C GLY A 45 -22.38 45.82 -9.95
N THR A 46 -23.69 45.76 -9.78
CA THR A 46 -24.44 44.57 -9.40
C THR A 46 -24.29 43.52 -10.51
N ALA A 47 -23.30 42.66 -10.38
CA ALA A 47 -23.20 41.47 -11.22
C ALA A 47 -23.86 40.31 -10.50
N SER A 48 -24.92 39.79 -11.07
CA SER A 48 -25.59 38.55 -10.67
C SER A 48 -24.57 37.40 -10.67
N PRO A 49 -24.45 36.60 -9.61
CA PRO A 49 -23.52 35.45 -9.62
C PRO A 49 -23.97 34.48 -10.71
N PRO A 50 -23.01 33.93 -11.49
CA PRO A 50 -23.34 32.87 -12.45
C PRO A 50 -23.82 31.63 -11.64
N PRO A 51 -24.79 30.88 -12.20
CA PRO A 51 -25.26 29.65 -11.55
C PRO A 51 -24.10 28.69 -11.37
N PRO A 52 -24.06 27.95 -10.25
CA PRO A 52 -23.02 26.95 -10.04
C PRO A 52 -23.08 25.93 -11.19
N THR A 53 -22.01 25.89 -11.97
CA THR A 53 -21.82 24.81 -12.96
C THR A 53 -21.70 23.53 -12.16
N ALA A 54 -22.78 22.74 -12.16
CA ALA A 54 -22.71 21.37 -11.63
C ALA A 54 -21.66 20.65 -12.47
N SER A 55 -20.52 20.35 -11.86
CA SER A 55 -19.53 19.42 -12.40
C SER A 55 -20.23 18.07 -12.48
N THR A 56 -20.74 17.73 -13.65
CA THR A 56 -21.24 16.39 -13.96
C THR A 56 -20.02 15.50 -14.00
N SER A 57 -19.68 14.89 -12.86
CA SER A 57 -18.75 13.76 -12.80
C SER A 57 -19.41 12.67 -13.63
N THR A 58 -18.88 12.41 -14.83
CA THR A 58 -19.27 11.25 -15.63
C THR A 58 -18.97 10.02 -14.75
N PRO A 59 -19.98 9.20 -14.41
CA PRO A 59 -19.72 8.01 -13.61
C PRO A 59 -18.78 7.12 -14.42
N SER A 60 -17.65 6.76 -13.82
CA SER A 60 -16.74 5.74 -14.35
C SER A 60 -17.56 4.46 -14.51
N ALA A 61 -17.65 3.94 -15.73
CA ALA A 61 -18.50 2.79 -16.06
C ALA A 61 -17.91 1.48 -15.56
N GLY A 62 -17.80 1.31 -14.26
CA GLY A 62 -17.30 0.09 -13.61
C GLY A 62 -17.95 -0.09 -12.24
N PRO A 63 -17.85 -1.28 -11.63
CA PRO A 63 -18.34 -1.51 -10.29
C PRO A 63 -17.67 -0.55 -9.30
N GLN A 64 -18.39 -0.15 -8.27
CA GLN A 64 -17.92 0.71 -7.19
C GLN A 64 -17.79 -0.11 -5.91
N ALA A 65 -16.71 0.08 -5.18
CA ALA A 65 -16.53 -0.51 -3.87
C ALA A 65 -17.51 0.10 -2.86
N ALA A 66 -17.97 -0.68 -1.88
CA ALA A 66 -18.94 -0.25 -0.87
C ALA A 66 -18.42 0.92 -0.02
N ASP A 67 -17.13 0.89 0.33
CA ASP A 67 -16.46 1.94 1.11
C ASP A 67 -15.69 2.94 0.21
N GLY A 68 -15.87 2.84 -1.11
CA GLY A 68 -15.18 3.70 -2.07
C GLY A 68 -13.67 3.58 -1.93
N ASN A 69 -12.98 4.71 -1.78
CA ASN A 69 -11.53 4.79 -1.58
C ASN A 69 -11.12 5.08 -0.12
N ASP A 70 -12.01 4.86 0.84
CA ASP A 70 -11.69 5.02 2.27
C ASP A 70 -10.95 3.78 2.80
N LEU A 71 -9.63 3.75 2.64
CA LEU A 71 -8.78 2.67 3.12
C LEU A 71 -8.80 2.50 4.64
N ALA A 72 -9.25 3.52 5.40
CA ALA A 72 -9.37 3.44 6.85
C ALA A 72 -10.54 2.56 7.30
N ALA A 73 -11.54 2.35 6.44
CA ALA A 73 -12.63 1.41 6.68
C ALA A 73 -12.13 -0.02 6.93
N CYS A 74 -10.99 -0.40 6.31
CA CYS A 74 -10.44 -1.74 6.44
C CYS A 74 -9.77 -2.06 7.78
N LYS A 75 -9.73 -1.11 8.72
CA LYS A 75 -9.00 -1.28 9.99
C LYS A 75 -9.51 -2.46 10.82
N ASP A 76 -10.78 -2.71 10.83
CA ASP A 76 -11.41 -3.81 11.58
C ASP A 76 -11.42 -5.15 10.82
N GLY A 77 -10.87 -5.17 9.59
CA GLY A 77 -10.77 -6.36 8.76
C GLY A 77 -12.02 -6.65 7.92
N ASP A 78 -13.03 -5.78 7.94
CA ASP A 78 -14.26 -5.93 7.16
C ASP A 78 -14.48 -4.68 6.31
N CYS A 79 -14.20 -4.76 5.00
CA CYS A 79 -14.33 -3.64 4.08
C CYS A 79 -14.36 -4.10 2.62
N GLU A 80 -14.80 -3.19 1.74
CA GLU A 80 -14.66 -3.31 0.30
C GLU A 80 -14.24 -1.96 -0.28
N VAL A 81 -12.98 -1.84 -0.73
CA VAL A 81 -12.34 -0.58 -1.11
C VAL A 81 -11.74 -0.61 -2.51
N ASP A 82 -11.80 0.55 -3.18
CA ASP A 82 -11.02 0.82 -4.38
C ASP A 82 -9.55 1.02 -4.01
N ILE A 83 -8.66 0.29 -4.67
CA ILE A 83 -7.22 0.35 -4.43
C ILE A 83 -6.44 0.66 -5.70
N LYS A 84 -5.27 1.28 -5.51
CA LYS A 84 -4.28 1.60 -6.53
C LYS A 84 -2.90 1.15 -6.09
N THR A 85 -1.94 1.13 -7.00
CA THR A 85 -0.53 0.91 -6.67
C THR A 85 -0.06 1.91 -5.62
N ASP A 86 0.78 1.44 -4.68
CA ASP A 86 1.32 2.16 -3.53
C ASP A 86 0.32 2.47 -2.39
N ASP A 87 -0.95 2.08 -2.52
CA ASP A 87 -1.90 2.19 -1.43
C ASP A 87 -1.50 1.35 -0.22
N ARG A 88 -1.76 1.90 0.97
CA ARG A 88 -1.40 1.29 2.25
C ARG A 88 -2.63 1.19 3.13
N ILE A 89 -3.02 -0.03 3.40
CA ILE A 89 -4.18 -0.37 4.22
C ILE A 89 -3.67 -0.75 5.62
N ALA A 90 -4.07 0.00 6.64
CA ALA A 90 -3.76 -0.32 8.02
C ALA A 90 -4.82 -1.27 8.59
N ILE A 91 -4.37 -2.38 9.19
CA ILE A 91 -5.23 -3.40 9.78
C ILE A 91 -4.99 -3.44 11.29
N ASP A 92 -6.01 -3.78 12.06
CA ASP A 92 -5.87 -3.98 13.50
C ASP A 92 -4.92 -5.17 13.78
N LYS A 93 -3.97 -4.95 14.69
CA LYS A 93 -2.94 -5.94 15.05
C LYS A 93 -3.52 -7.25 15.62
N ARG A 94 -4.78 -7.27 16.02
CA ARG A 94 -5.47 -8.49 16.46
C ARG A 94 -5.47 -9.58 15.40
N PHE A 95 -5.41 -9.21 14.12
CA PHE A 95 -5.33 -10.15 13.01
C PHE A 95 -3.90 -10.62 12.70
N GLY A 96 -2.90 -10.23 13.51
CA GLY A 96 -1.50 -10.62 13.30
C GLY A 96 -0.81 -9.95 12.12
N VAL A 97 -1.52 -9.10 11.38
CA VAL A 97 -1.02 -8.24 10.31
C VAL A 97 -1.24 -6.77 10.68
N GLU A 98 -0.29 -5.92 10.37
CA GLU A 98 -0.34 -4.49 10.68
C GLU A 98 -0.67 -3.64 9.46
N ARG A 99 -0.21 -4.09 8.28
CA ARG A 99 -0.36 -3.33 7.04
C ARG A 99 -0.32 -4.23 5.83
N LEU A 100 -1.19 -3.90 4.88
CA LEU A 100 -1.12 -4.36 3.49
C LEU A 100 -0.66 -3.19 2.63
N THR A 101 0.28 -3.42 1.73
CA THR A 101 0.73 -2.43 0.73
C THR A 101 0.52 -3.01 -0.66
N ILE A 102 -0.16 -2.30 -1.53
CA ILE A 102 -0.38 -2.70 -2.92
C ILE A 102 0.90 -2.42 -3.69
N SER A 103 1.63 -3.46 -4.07
CA SER A 103 2.93 -3.34 -4.71
C SER A 103 2.82 -3.16 -6.22
N SER A 104 1.85 -3.81 -6.86
CA SER A 104 1.51 -3.62 -8.27
C SER A 104 0.08 -4.05 -8.54
N LEU A 105 -0.48 -3.46 -9.61
CA LEU A 105 -1.70 -3.89 -10.28
C LEU A 105 -1.29 -4.28 -11.70
N ASP A 106 -1.52 -5.54 -12.04
CA ASP A 106 -1.30 -6.07 -13.39
C ASP A 106 -2.66 -6.51 -13.96
N ALA A 107 -2.76 -6.81 -15.23
CA ALA A 107 -4.03 -7.13 -15.90
C ALA A 107 -4.78 -8.32 -15.27
N ASP A 108 -4.07 -9.25 -14.63
CA ASP A 108 -4.59 -10.50 -14.10
C ASP A 108 -4.31 -10.74 -12.61
N GLU A 109 -3.42 -9.93 -12.00
CA GLU A 109 -3.08 -10.09 -10.58
C GLU A 109 -2.82 -8.76 -9.86
N VAL A 110 -3.12 -8.75 -8.58
CA VAL A 110 -2.73 -7.72 -7.61
C VAL A 110 -1.65 -8.29 -6.72
N ARG A 111 -0.50 -7.61 -6.62
CA ARG A 111 0.55 -7.98 -5.66
C ARG A 111 0.46 -7.16 -4.41
N VAL A 112 0.47 -7.85 -3.28
CA VAL A 112 0.35 -7.25 -1.95
C VAL A 112 1.57 -7.62 -1.12
N THR A 113 2.21 -6.61 -0.53
CA THR A 113 3.23 -6.79 0.50
C THR A 113 2.59 -6.65 1.88
N LEU A 114 2.93 -7.56 2.77
CA LEU A 114 2.35 -7.68 4.09
C LEU A 114 3.40 -7.35 5.15
N LEU A 115 2.97 -6.62 6.18
CA LEU A 115 3.75 -6.40 7.39
C LEU A 115 3.03 -7.04 8.57
N GLY A 116 3.62 -8.07 9.14
CA GLY A 116 3.11 -8.75 10.33
C GLY A 116 3.39 -7.96 11.61
N SER A 117 2.55 -8.15 12.63
CA SER A 117 2.60 -7.37 13.88
C SER A 117 3.52 -7.96 14.96
N SER A 118 3.71 -9.29 15.02
CA SER A 118 4.33 -9.92 16.19
C SER A 118 5.04 -11.25 15.95
N GLY A 119 5.26 -11.65 14.72
CA GLY A 119 5.67 -13.00 14.36
C GLY A 119 4.49 -13.96 14.25
N GLY A 120 4.62 -14.95 13.38
CA GLY A 120 3.58 -15.95 13.13
C GLY A 120 2.60 -15.56 12.02
N LEU A 121 3.02 -14.70 11.08
CA LEU A 121 2.25 -14.40 9.88
C LEU A 121 2.05 -15.68 9.05
N ARG A 122 0.80 -16.06 8.85
CA ARG A 122 0.39 -17.16 7.98
C ARG A 122 -0.31 -16.57 6.76
N VAL A 123 0.12 -16.97 5.58
CA VAL A 123 -0.44 -16.49 4.32
C VAL A 123 -0.71 -17.68 3.43
N GLU A 124 -1.90 -17.73 2.83
CA GLU A 124 -2.31 -18.72 1.86
C GLU A 124 -2.81 -18.04 0.59
N GLY A 125 -2.53 -18.60 -0.57
CA GLY A 125 -2.90 -18.03 -1.87
C GLY A 125 -1.84 -18.26 -2.95
N MET A 126 -1.80 -17.40 -3.95
CA MET A 126 -0.84 -17.50 -5.05
C MET A 126 0.46 -16.76 -4.76
N ASN A 127 1.58 -17.29 -5.27
CA ASN A 127 2.90 -16.65 -5.21
C ASN A 127 3.28 -16.15 -3.80
N VAL A 128 2.95 -16.95 -2.78
CA VAL A 128 3.17 -16.59 -1.39
C VAL A 128 4.64 -16.71 -1.02
N SER A 129 5.17 -15.72 -0.34
CA SER A 129 6.42 -15.80 0.41
C SER A 129 6.26 -15.12 1.76
N VAL A 130 6.80 -15.73 2.81
CA VAL A 130 6.82 -15.17 4.16
C VAL A 130 8.23 -15.29 4.71
N SER A 131 8.75 -14.20 5.27
CA SER A 131 10.04 -14.16 5.97
C SER A 131 9.87 -13.50 7.33
N GLY A 132 10.46 -14.07 8.36
CA GLY A 132 10.43 -13.53 9.71
C GLY A 132 11.82 -13.14 10.18
N ASN A 133 11.95 -12.01 10.86
CA ASN A 133 13.16 -11.57 11.51
C ASN A 133 12.88 -11.17 12.95
N CYS A 134 13.63 -11.77 13.88
CA CYS A 134 13.54 -11.47 15.31
C CYS A 134 14.84 -10.83 15.79
N VAL A 135 14.76 -9.58 16.27
CA VAL A 135 15.91 -8.86 16.84
C VAL A 135 15.56 -8.44 18.28
N ASN A 136 16.39 -8.86 19.24
CA ASN A 136 16.20 -8.52 20.66
C ASN A 136 14.80 -8.89 21.21
N GLY A 137 14.26 -10.03 20.82
CA GLY A 137 12.94 -10.49 21.24
C GLY A 137 11.75 -9.79 20.54
N ARG A 138 12.01 -8.92 19.58
CA ARG A 138 10.97 -8.32 18.71
C ARG A 138 10.99 -9.02 17.37
N CYS A 139 9.91 -9.70 17.05
CA CYS A 139 9.74 -10.35 15.76
C CYS A 139 8.93 -9.46 14.84
N ARG A 140 9.34 -9.42 13.58
CA ARG A 140 8.62 -8.77 12.50
C ARG A 140 8.61 -9.72 11.31
N ASP A 141 7.44 -9.99 10.81
CA ASP A 141 7.26 -10.81 9.62
C ASP A 141 6.93 -9.90 8.44
N GLU A 142 7.49 -10.25 7.31
CA GLU A 142 7.15 -9.65 6.01
C GLU A 142 6.69 -10.76 5.08
N GLY A 143 5.66 -10.49 4.31
CA GLY A 143 5.11 -11.44 3.36
C GLY A 143 4.75 -10.79 2.04
N ASN A 144 4.62 -11.61 1.02
CA ASN A 144 4.06 -11.22 -0.27
C ASN A 144 2.98 -12.23 -0.66
N LEU A 145 1.96 -11.72 -1.33
CA LEU A 145 0.82 -12.49 -1.82
C LEU A 145 0.37 -11.91 -3.15
N SER A 146 0.11 -12.77 -4.14
CA SER A 146 -0.61 -12.40 -5.36
C SER A 146 -2.07 -12.80 -5.24
N LEU A 147 -2.97 -11.93 -5.70
CA LEU A 147 -4.42 -12.12 -5.71
C LEU A 147 -4.92 -11.95 -7.15
N ALA A 148 -5.74 -12.87 -7.62
CA ALA A 148 -6.44 -12.74 -8.90
C ALA A 148 -7.96 -12.69 -8.66
N PRO A 149 -8.74 -12.06 -9.54
CA PRO A 149 -10.20 -12.08 -9.45
C PRO A 149 -10.75 -13.50 -9.33
N GLY A 150 -11.60 -13.73 -8.31
CA GLY A 150 -12.20 -15.05 -8.05
C GLY A 150 -11.26 -16.06 -7.37
N GLN A 151 -10.03 -15.70 -7.03
CA GLN A 151 -9.10 -16.53 -6.25
C GLN A 151 -8.74 -15.81 -4.94
N PRO A 152 -9.47 -16.11 -3.85
CA PRO A 152 -9.20 -15.48 -2.58
C PRO A 152 -7.88 -15.96 -1.98
N GLY A 153 -7.21 -15.06 -1.25
CA GLY A 153 -6.13 -15.38 -0.36
C GLY A 153 -6.60 -15.35 1.09
N GLN A 154 -5.75 -15.87 1.99
CA GLN A 154 -5.96 -15.82 3.44
C GLN A 154 -4.72 -15.27 4.12
N ILE A 155 -4.91 -14.38 5.08
CA ILE A 155 -3.86 -13.79 5.91
C ILE A 155 -4.30 -13.96 7.36
N ASN A 156 -3.75 -14.97 8.06
CA ASN A 156 -4.23 -15.38 9.38
C ASN A 156 -5.74 -15.65 9.37
N ASP A 157 -6.52 -14.86 10.14
CA ASP A 157 -7.98 -14.94 10.25
C ASP A 157 -8.70 -13.93 9.33
N LEU A 158 -8.02 -13.45 8.28
CA LEU A 158 -8.59 -12.54 7.28
C LEU A 158 -8.61 -13.20 5.91
N ARG A 159 -9.79 -13.22 5.30
CA ARG A 159 -9.97 -13.53 3.88
C ARG A 159 -9.75 -12.25 3.07
N VAL A 160 -8.99 -12.35 2.01
CA VAL A 160 -8.69 -11.25 1.09
C VAL A 160 -9.08 -11.64 -0.32
N GLU A 161 -9.88 -10.85 -1.00
CA GLU A 161 -10.40 -11.14 -2.32
C GLU A 161 -10.35 -9.91 -3.22
N VAL A 162 -9.96 -10.11 -4.48
CA VAL A 162 -10.09 -9.11 -5.55
C VAL A 162 -11.38 -9.40 -6.31
N THR A 163 -12.34 -8.47 -6.23
CA THR A 163 -13.65 -8.60 -6.89
C THR A 163 -13.70 -7.94 -8.26
N TYR A 164 -12.80 -6.99 -8.50
CA TYR A 164 -12.65 -6.30 -9.78
C TYR A 164 -11.19 -5.87 -9.98
N LEU A 165 -10.70 -5.92 -11.23
CA LEU A 165 -9.30 -5.57 -11.56
C LEU A 165 -9.21 -4.94 -12.94
N THR A 166 -8.44 -3.87 -13.03
CA THR A 166 -7.91 -3.23 -14.25
C THR A 166 -6.45 -2.85 -14.01
N ASP A 167 -5.75 -2.37 -15.02
CA ASP A 167 -4.33 -1.99 -14.92
C ASP A 167 -4.07 -0.81 -13.96
N ASP A 168 -5.08 -0.02 -13.63
CA ASP A 168 -4.95 1.19 -12.81
C ASP A 168 -5.77 1.16 -11.51
N ARG A 169 -6.68 0.18 -11.36
CA ARG A 169 -7.62 0.11 -10.24
C ARG A 169 -8.05 -1.32 -9.97
N ALA A 170 -8.19 -1.67 -8.71
CA ALA A 170 -8.87 -2.90 -8.29
C ALA A 170 -9.84 -2.63 -7.14
N ILE A 171 -10.81 -3.53 -6.95
CA ILE A 171 -11.63 -3.56 -5.75
C ILE A 171 -11.16 -4.72 -4.89
N LEU A 172 -10.69 -4.38 -3.69
CA LEU A 172 -10.24 -5.31 -2.67
C LEU A 172 -11.30 -5.45 -1.60
N ARG A 173 -11.65 -6.69 -1.27
CA ARG A 173 -12.54 -7.02 -0.17
C ARG A 173 -11.77 -7.76 0.91
N LEU A 174 -11.93 -7.32 2.14
CA LEU A 174 -11.48 -8.00 3.35
C LEU A 174 -12.70 -8.50 4.11
N SER A 175 -12.58 -9.67 4.74
CA SER A 175 -13.58 -10.18 5.68
C SER A 175 -12.92 -11.07 6.74
N PRO A 176 -13.30 -10.96 8.01
CA PRO A 176 -12.89 -11.91 9.05
C PRO A 176 -13.44 -13.31 8.78
N GLU A 177 -12.67 -14.36 9.14
CA GLU A 177 -13.12 -15.76 9.13
C GLU A 177 -13.63 -16.23 10.48
#